data_3b25a22455c6672cf628979d6bf9a5a4
#
_entry.id   3b25a22455c6672cf628979d6bf9a5a4
#
_cell.length_a   1.000
_cell.length_b   1.000
_cell.length_c   1.000
_cell.angle_alpha   90.00
_cell.angle_beta   90.00
_cell.angle_gamma   90.00
#
_symmetry.space_group_name_H-M   'P 1'
#
loop_
_entity.id
_entity.type
_entity.pdbx_description
1 polymer ?
#
loop_
_entity_poly.entity_id
_entity_poly.type
_entity_poly.pdbx_seq_one_letter_code
_entity_poly.pdbx_strand_id
1 'polypeptide(L)'
;VLKLDIREVHYEMGESSTACCPIALALTEKFLGTHPSETSIWKKNGIPLFRGEVVKVFTEYTRFWHPIKNKIYEFNHDEKIQKFIIEFDDWYESSADMKTLPLEETTINFPKPTCVWKSELGLHQPQFL
;
A
#
# COMPACT_ATOMS: atom_id res chain seq x y z
N VAL A 1 9.25 10.57 10.05
CA VAL A 1 9.15 10.38 8.59
C VAL A 1 9.30 8.90 8.27
N LEU A 2 8.35 8.35 7.58
CA LEU A 2 8.41 6.97 7.10
C LEU A 2 9.04 6.96 5.72
N LYS A 3 10.14 6.25 5.58
CA LYS A 3 10.78 6.02 4.27
C LYS A 3 10.30 4.70 3.69
N LEU A 4 9.85 4.74 2.47
CA LEU A 4 9.35 3.57 1.77
C LEU A 4 10.11 3.40 0.47
N ASP A 5 10.85 2.30 0.35
CA ASP A 5 11.61 2.01 -0.86
C ASP A 5 10.73 1.27 -1.85
N ILE A 6 10.53 1.85 -3.02
CA ILE A 6 9.80 1.24 -4.12
C ILE A 6 10.82 0.61 -5.06
N ARG A 7 10.81 -0.71 -5.12
CA ARG A 7 11.74 -1.50 -5.92
C ARG A 7 11.08 -2.05 -7.17
N GLU A 8 11.88 -2.60 -8.06
CA GLU A 8 11.40 -3.19 -9.30
C GLU A 8 10.27 -4.20 -9.09
N VAL A 9 10.40 -5.05 -8.07
CA VAL A 9 9.38 -6.06 -7.77
C VAL A 9 8.01 -5.43 -7.48
N HIS A 10 7.98 -4.25 -6.87
CA HIS A 10 6.74 -3.55 -6.58
C HIS A 10 6.06 -3.05 -7.86
N TYR A 11 6.84 -2.64 -8.85
CA TYR A 11 6.29 -2.26 -10.14
C TYR A 11 5.80 -3.47 -10.93
N GLU A 12 6.58 -4.55 -10.93
CA GLU A 12 6.22 -5.77 -11.66
C GLU A 12 4.96 -6.42 -11.13
N MET A 13 4.82 -6.48 -9.81
CA MET A 13 3.68 -7.13 -9.17
C MET A 13 2.52 -6.16 -8.92
N GLY A 14 2.76 -4.87 -9.08
CA GLY A 14 1.76 -3.85 -8.78
C GLY A 14 0.68 -3.74 -9.83
N GLU A 15 -0.48 -3.27 -9.39
CA GLU A 15 -1.64 -3.00 -10.24
C GLU A 15 -2.16 -1.61 -9.95
N SER A 16 -2.93 -1.08 -10.89
CA SER A 16 -3.62 0.21 -10.70
C SER A 16 -4.84 0.01 -9.79
N SER A 17 -4.58 -0.28 -8.53
CA SER A 17 -5.64 -0.50 -7.55
C SER A 17 -5.22 0.04 -6.18
N THR A 18 -6.19 0.26 -5.31
CA THR A 18 -5.93 0.81 -3.97
C THR A 18 -5.18 -0.16 -3.07
N ALA A 19 -5.31 -1.45 -3.30
CA ALA A 19 -4.74 -2.47 -2.43
C ALA A 19 -3.47 -3.10 -2.98
N CYS A 20 -3.21 -3.00 -4.28
CA CYS A 20 -2.11 -3.69 -4.94
C CYS A 20 -1.20 -2.77 -5.74
N CYS A 21 -1.27 -1.46 -5.55
CA CYS A 21 -0.33 -0.55 -6.17
C CYS A 21 1.07 -0.69 -5.54
N PRO A 22 2.13 -0.20 -6.16
CA PRO A 22 3.48 -0.33 -5.62
C PRO A 22 3.62 0.15 -4.19
N ILE A 23 2.96 1.23 -3.83
CA ILE A 23 2.99 1.75 -2.45
C ILE A 23 2.36 0.75 -1.47
N ALA A 24 1.21 0.20 -1.81
CA ALA A 24 0.54 -0.79 -0.97
C ALA A 24 1.40 -2.03 -0.77
N LEU A 25 2.03 -2.52 -1.83
CA LEU A 25 2.91 -3.69 -1.77
C LEU A 25 4.13 -3.41 -0.90
N ALA A 26 4.76 -2.26 -1.07
CA ALA A 26 5.94 -1.88 -0.29
C ALA A 26 5.61 -1.68 1.19
N LEU A 27 4.46 -1.09 1.51
CA LEU A 27 4.01 -0.91 2.89
C LEU A 27 3.78 -2.24 3.60
N THR A 28 3.06 -3.16 2.98
CA THR A 28 2.79 -4.45 3.60
C THR A 28 4.05 -5.29 3.73
N GLU A 29 4.97 -5.19 2.79
CA GLU A 29 6.27 -5.83 2.90
C GLU A 29 7.06 -5.28 4.10
N LYS A 30 7.11 -3.95 4.21
CA LYS A 30 7.88 -3.29 5.26
C LYS A 30 7.34 -3.60 6.67
N PHE A 31 6.03 -3.52 6.85
CA PHE A 31 5.44 -3.65 8.17
C PHE A 31 5.05 -5.07 8.56
N LEU A 32 4.72 -5.89 7.58
CA LEU A 32 4.20 -7.24 7.84
C LEU A 32 5.08 -8.36 7.26
N GLY A 33 6.16 -7.99 6.59
CA GLY A 33 7.09 -8.97 6.02
C GLY A 33 6.50 -9.76 4.85
N THR A 34 5.46 -9.26 4.21
CA THR A 34 4.71 -9.98 3.19
C THR A 34 5.31 -9.76 1.81
N HIS A 35 5.63 -10.85 1.11
CA HIS A 35 6.11 -10.74 -0.25
C HIS A 35 5.03 -10.13 -1.17
N PRO A 36 5.39 -9.27 -2.14
CA PRO A 36 4.40 -8.63 -3.01
C PRO A 36 3.48 -9.58 -3.77
N SER A 37 3.89 -10.81 -4.03
CA SER A 37 3.05 -11.80 -4.70
C SER A 37 1.98 -12.42 -3.82
N GLU A 38 2.05 -12.26 -2.52
CA GLU A 38 1.09 -12.85 -1.59
C GLU A 38 -0.20 -12.05 -1.54
N THR A 39 -1.33 -12.73 -1.71
CA THR A 39 -2.65 -12.10 -1.63
C THR A 39 -3.21 -12.15 -0.22
N SER A 40 -2.99 -13.27 0.48
CA SER A 40 -3.37 -13.42 1.88
C SER A 40 -2.14 -13.11 2.72
N ILE A 41 -2.11 -11.95 3.33
CA ILE A 41 -0.91 -11.45 3.97
C ILE A 41 -0.81 -11.80 5.45
N TRP A 42 -1.90 -12.17 6.05
CA TRP A 42 -1.90 -12.46 7.47
C TRP A 42 -3.11 -13.30 7.87
N LYS A 43 -2.97 -14.07 8.95
CA LYS A 43 -4.09 -14.81 9.54
C LYS A 43 -4.25 -14.38 10.98
N LYS A 44 -5.46 -14.10 11.37
CA LYS A 44 -5.78 -13.85 12.76
C LYS A 44 -6.94 -14.73 13.16
N ASN A 45 -6.75 -15.51 14.23
CA ASN A 45 -7.72 -16.53 14.67
C ASN A 45 -8.06 -17.52 13.54
N GLY A 46 -7.07 -17.86 12.72
CA GLY A 46 -7.24 -18.80 11.61
C GLY A 46 -7.93 -18.25 10.37
N ILE A 47 -8.36 -17.00 10.40
CA ILE A 47 -9.04 -16.36 9.26
C ILE A 47 -8.02 -15.57 8.45
N PRO A 48 -7.88 -15.82 7.14
CA PRO A 48 -6.96 -15.06 6.32
C PRO A 48 -7.45 -13.63 6.10
N LEU A 49 -6.51 -12.68 6.15
CA LEU A 49 -6.76 -11.29 5.81
C LEU A 49 -6.13 -10.99 4.46
N PHE A 50 -6.89 -10.41 3.56
CA PHE A 50 -6.39 -10.00 2.27
C PHE A 50 -5.81 -8.60 2.35
N ARG A 51 -4.93 -8.28 1.40
CA ARG A 51 -4.23 -7.00 1.40
C ARG A 51 -5.20 -5.82 1.45
N GLY A 52 -6.31 -5.88 0.73
CA GLY A 52 -7.31 -4.82 0.72
C GLY A 52 -7.99 -4.57 2.06
N GLU A 53 -7.90 -5.50 2.99
CA GLU A 53 -8.41 -5.31 4.36
C GLU A 53 -7.41 -4.60 5.25
N VAL A 54 -6.16 -4.53 4.81
CA VAL A 54 -5.05 -3.99 5.61
C VAL A 54 -4.60 -2.64 5.10
N VAL A 55 -4.55 -2.46 3.79
CA VAL A 55 -4.03 -1.23 3.20
C VAL A 55 -4.93 -0.75 2.07
N LYS A 56 -5.13 0.56 2.01
CA LYS A 56 -5.74 1.22 0.85
C LYS A 56 -4.98 2.50 0.56
N VAL A 57 -4.53 2.60 -0.67
CA VAL A 57 -3.78 3.75 -1.17
C VAL A 57 -4.66 4.49 -2.16
N PHE A 58 -5.12 5.67 -1.77
CA PHE A 58 -5.83 6.59 -2.64
C PHE A 58 -4.86 7.63 -3.16
N THR A 59 -5.26 8.44 -4.11
CA THR A 59 -4.39 9.49 -4.64
C THR A 59 -3.95 10.47 -3.55
N GLU A 60 -4.84 10.83 -2.66
CA GLU A 60 -4.60 11.89 -1.68
C GLU A 60 -4.10 11.40 -0.34
N TYR A 61 -4.34 10.14 -0.01
CA TYR A 61 -3.94 9.58 1.28
C TYR A 61 -3.86 8.06 1.24
N THR A 62 -3.17 7.50 2.25
CA THR A 62 -3.09 6.05 2.48
C THR A 62 -3.64 5.74 3.87
N ARG A 63 -4.42 4.70 3.96
CA ARG A 63 -4.82 4.12 5.24
C ARG A 63 -4.21 2.74 5.39
N PHE A 64 -3.67 2.49 6.55
CA PHE A 64 -3.03 1.23 6.87
C PHE A 64 -3.46 0.77 8.26
N TRP A 65 -4.04 -0.42 8.32
CA TRP A 65 -4.37 -1.06 9.58
C TRP A 65 -3.25 -2.04 9.94
N HIS A 66 -2.60 -1.77 11.05
CA HIS A 66 -1.56 -2.67 11.54
C HIS A 66 -2.21 -3.77 12.38
N PRO A 67 -2.29 -5.02 11.89
CA PRO A 67 -3.04 -6.08 12.57
C PRO A 67 -2.51 -6.40 13.96
N ILE A 68 -1.20 -6.36 14.15
CA ILE A 68 -0.58 -6.70 15.43
C ILE A 68 -0.86 -5.61 16.46
N LYS A 69 -0.71 -4.35 16.07
CA LYS A 69 -0.95 -3.20 16.96
C LYS A 69 -2.42 -2.83 17.07
N ASN A 70 -3.23 -3.35 16.17
CA ASN A 70 -4.65 -3.03 16.06
C ASN A 70 -4.92 -1.52 16.01
N LYS A 71 -4.17 -0.83 15.16
CA LYS A 71 -4.27 0.61 14.95
C LYS A 71 -4.41 0.91 13.47
N ILE A 72 -5.17 1.94 13.16
CA ILE A 72 -5.32 2.46 11.81
C ILE A 72 -4.51 3.75 11.70
N TYR A 73 -3.60 3.78 10.73
CA TYR A 73 -2.80 4.96 10.42
C TYR A 73 -3.29 5.58 9.14
N GLU A 74 -3.32 6.89 9.09
CA GLU A 74 -3.63 7.63 7.87
C GLU A 74 -2.47 8.57 7.55
N PHE A 75 -1.97 8.46 6.33
CA PHE A 75 -0.87 9.26 5.84
C PHE A 75 -1.38 10.13 4.69
N ASN A 76 -1.31 11.45 4.85
CA ASN A 76 -1.64 12.34 3.74
C ASN A 76 -0.50 12.36 2.74
N HIS A 77 -0.85 12.38 1.47
CA HIS A 77 0.13 12.40 0.39
C HIS A 77 0.47 13.82 0.00
N ASP A 78 1.76 14.11 -0.13
CA ASP A 78 2.21 15.36 -0.73
C ASP A 78 2.12 15.27 -2.26
N GLU A 79 2.48 16.36 -2.94
CA GLU A 79 2.39 16.41 -4.40
C GLU A 79 3.27 15.36 -5.08
N LYS A 80 4.43 15.05 -4.50
CA LYS A 80 5.35 14.06 -5.07
C LYS A 80 4.74 12.67 -5.04
N ILE A 81 4.11 12.32 -3.95
CA ILE A 81 3.46 11.01 -3.81
C ILE A 81 2.26 10.92 -4.74
N GLN A 82 1.46 11.97 -4.82
CA GLN A 82 0.31 12.01 -5.73
C GLN A 82 0.77 11.86 -7.19
N LYS A 83 1.82 12.56 -7.56
CA LYS A 83 2.40 12.46 -8.90
C LYS A 83 2.90 11.05 -9.19
N PHE A 84 3.56 10.43 -8.23
CA PHE A 84 4.01 9.05 -8.35
C PHE A 84 2.84 8.10 -8.65
N ILE A 85 1.76 8.23 -7.91
CA ILE A 85 0.58 7.38 -8.09
C ILE A 85 -0.02 7.57 -9.48
N ILE A 86 -0.18 8.81 -9.90
CA ILE A 86 -0.76 9.12 -11.21
C ILE A 86 0.14 8.59 -12.33
N GLU A 87 1.45 8.77 -12.23
CA GLU A 87 2.40 8.28 -13.23
C GLU A 87 2.39 6.74 -13.31
N PHE A 88 2.31 6.07 -12.17
CA PHE A 88 2.23 4.62 -12.18
C PHE A 88 0.93 4.15 -12.82
N ASP A 89 -0.19 4.74 -12.46
CA ASP A 89 -1.49 4.36 -13.01
C ASP A 89 -1.53 4.57 -14.53
N ASP A 90 -1.00 5.69 -15.00
CA ASP A 90 -0.91 5.98 -16.43
C ASP A 90 0.00 4.96 -17.15
N TRP A 91 1.13 4.64 -16.57
CA TRP A 91 2.02 3.63 -17.12
C TRP A 91 1.36 2.25 -17.16
N TYR A 92 0.69 1.87 -16.08
CA TYR A 92 0.04 0.56 -15.99
C TYR A 92 -1.08 0.41 -17.03
N GLU A 93 -1.82 1.46 -17.27
CA GLU A 93 -2.96 1.44 -18.19
C GLU A 93 -2.60 1.70 -19.63
N SER A 94 -1.45 2.31 -19.91
CA SER A 94 -1.14 2.82 -21.24
C SER A 94 -0.72 1.79 -22.25
N SER A 95 -0.28 0.61 -21.84
CA SER A 95 0.20 -0.38 -22.80
C SER A 95 0.13 -1.79 -22.25
N ALA A 96 -0.71 -2.60 -22.85
CA ALA A 96 -0.80 -4.02 -22.51
C ALA A 96 0.42 -4.81 -22.97
N ASP A 97 1.06 -4.39 -24.07
CA ASP A 97 1.99 -5.24 -24.79
C ASP A 97 3.47 -4.94 -24.57
N MET A 98 3.80 -3.79 -24.01
CA MET A 98 5.19 -3.38 -23.90
C MET A 98 5.46 -2.71 -22.55
N LYS A 99 5.18 -3.45 -21.48
CA LYS A 99 5.52 -2.95 -20.15
C LYS A 99 6.99 -3.13 -19.89
N THR A 100 7.79 -2.31 -20.53
CA THR A 100 9.13 -2.08 -20.03
C THR A 100 8.96 -1.18 -18.81
N LEU A 101 9.70 -1.46 -17.74
CA LEU A 101 9.63 -0.65 -16.56
C LEU A 101 10.29 0.71 -16.83
N PRO A 102 9.52 1.76 -17.15
CA PRO A 102 10.10 3.08 -17.33
C PRO A 102 10.35 3.77 -16.02
N LEU A 103 9.84 3.20 -14.93
CA LEU A 103 9.92 3.80 -13.62
C LEU A 103 11.13 3.25 -12.87
N GLU A 104 11.96 4.14 -12.37
CA GLU A 104 13.13 3.78 -11.59
C GLU A 104 12.75 3.48 -10.15
N GLU A 105 13.56 2.67 -9.49
CA GLU A 105 13.44 2.48 -8.06
C GLU A 105 13.58 3.83 -7.37
N THR A 106 12.73 4.09 -6.41
CA THR A 106 12.67 5.36 -5.73
C THR A 106 12.34 5.19 -4.25
N THR A 107 12.62 6.22 -3.48
CA THR A 107 12.23 6.28 -2.07
C THR A 107 11.14 7.32 -1.90
N ILE A 108 10.04 6.89 -1.31
CA ILE A 108 8.93 7.77 -0.96
C ILE A 108 9.01 8.08 0.53
N ASN A 109 8.91 9.36 0.87
CA ASN A 109 8.91 9.81 2.25
C ASN A 109 7.49 10.21 2.64
N PHE A 110 6.87 9.41 3.51
CA PHE A 110 5.58 9.77 4.06
C PHE A 110 5.74 10.71 5.24
N PRO A 111 4.88 11.71 5.37
CA PRO A 111 4.82 12.51 6.58
C PRO A 111 4.34 11.67 7.76
N LYS A 112 4.38 12.21 8.96
CA LYS A 112 3.79 11.54 10.11
C LYS A 112 2.31 11.31 9.87
N PRO A 113 1.74 10.22 10.41
CA PRO A 113 0.30 10.00 10.30
C PRO A 113 -0.47 11.18 10.87
N THR A 114 -1.46 11.64 10.13
CA THR A 114 -2.34 12.71 10.59
C THR A 114 -3.45 12.20 11.48
N CYS A 115 -3.71 10.91 11.38
CA CYS A 115 -4.81 10.30 12.10
C CYS A 115 -4.39 8.89 12.51
N VAL A 116 -4.64 8.56 13.76
CA VAL A 116 -4.36 7.22 14.28
C VAL A 116 -5.56 6.79 15.10
N TRP A 117 -6.20 5.72 14.65
CA TRP A 117 -7.32 5.15 15.38
C TRP A 117 -6.94 3.79 15.92
N LYS A 118 -7.43 3.49 17.11
CA LYS A 118 -7.41 2.13 17.62
C LYS A 118 -8.65 1.44 17.04
N SER A 119 -8.45 0.31 16.37
CA SER A 119 -9.57 -0.43 15.82
C SER A 119 -10.31 -1.15 16.94
N GLU A 120 -11.53 -0.75 17.22
CA GLU A 120 -12.38 -1.40 18.21
C GLU A 120 -13.05 -2.65 17.67
N LEU A 121 -13.12 -2.75 16.34
CA LEU A 121 -13.72 -3.90 15.67
C LEU A 121 -12.75 -5.07 15.56
N GLY A 122 -11.53 -4.88 16.05
CA GLY A 122 -10.52 -5.93 16.07
C GLY A 122 -10.24 -6.44 14.68
N LEU A 123 -10.39 -7.74 14.52
CA LEU A 123 -9.96 -8.47 13.36
C LEU A 123 -10.78 -8.29 12.12
N HIS A 124 -11.98 -7.84 12.29
CA HIS A 124 -12.96 -8.10 11.25
C HIS A 124 -13.09 -6.97 10.27
N GLN A 125 -12.75 -5.77 10.70
CA GLN A 125 -12.97 -4.62 9.84
C GLN A 125 -12.05 -3.47 10.14
N PRO A 126 -10.87 -3.47 9.52
CA PRO A 126 -10.17 -2.22 9.38
C PRO A 126 -11.14 -1.26 8.70
N GLN A 127 -11.29 -0.08 9.23
CA GLN A 127 -12.23 0.91 8.74
C GLN A 127 -11.71 1.57 7.45
N PHE A 128 -11.31 0.77 6.51
CA PHE A 128 -10.88 1.24 5.19
C PHE A 128 -12.11 1.29 4.31
N LEU A 129 -12.66 2.42 4.21
CA LEU A 129 -13.82 2.60 3.34
C LEU A 129 -13.46 3.29 2.05
#